data_955b9b847e8133ebdedd84fde3909f93
#
_entry.id   955b9b847e8133ebdedd84fde3909f93
#
_cell.length_a   1.000
_cell.length_b   1.000
_cell.length_c   1.000
_cell.angle_alpha   90.00
_cell.angle_beta   90.00
_cell.angle_gamma   90.00
#
_symmetry.space_group_name_H-M   'P 1'
#
loop_
_entity.id
_entity.type
_entity.pdbx_description
1 polymer ?
#
loop_
_entity_poly.entity_id
_entity_poly.type
_entity_poly.pdbx_seq_one_letter_code
_entity_poly.pdbx_strand_id
1 'polypeptide(L)' 'MNKAIRKVKVIYYDGYCDYQLVGVIGMATEPNKCGNVMFYPDSGSPYRICLSEEQVEDID' A
#
# COMPACT_ATOMS: atom_id res chain seq x y z
N MET A 1 2.38 17.61 10.14
CA MET A 1 1.91 17.10 10.32
C MET A 1 1.02 16.46 9.66
N ASN A 2 0.63 16.61 8.62
CA ASN A 2 -0.17 15.97 8.01
C ASN A 2 0.32 14.87 7.31
N LYS A 3 -0.10 13.64 7.44
CA LYS A 3 0.23 12.66 6.62
C LYS A 3 -0.66 12.64 5.54
N ALA A 4 -0.30 12.77 4.37
CA ALA A 4 -1.17 12.71 3.20
C ALA A 4 -1.46 11.28 2.96
N ILE A 5 -2.72 10.92 3.04
CA ILE A 5 -3.14 9.57 2.78
C ILE A 5 -3.85 9.56 1.45
N ARG A 6 -3.48 8.65 0.58
CA ARG A 6 -4.01 8.60 -0.77
C ARG A 6 -4.58 7.23 -1.04
N LYS A 7 -5.48 7.14 -2.00
CA LYS A 7 -6.06 5.87 -2.37
C LYS A 7 -5.21 5.25 -3.45
N VAL A 8 -4.83 4.01 -3.26
CA VAL A 8 -3.91 3.35 -4.17
C VAL A 8 -4.34 1.92 -4.41
N LYS A 9 -3.78 1.33 -5.45
CA LYS A 9 -3.98 -0.07 -5.75
C LYS A 9 -2.61 -0.71 -5.83
N VAL A 10 -2.47 -1.90 -5.28
CA VAL A 10 -1.21 -2.64 -5.35
C VAL A 10 -1.07 -3.21 -6.75
N ILE A 11 0.01 -2.88 -7.43
CA ILE A 11 0.22 -3.33 -8.79
C ILE A 11 1.32 -4.37 -8.90
N TYR A 12 2.09 -4.58 -7.84
CA TYR A 12 3.17 -5.56 -7.89
C TYR A 12 3.48 -6.03 -6.49
N TYR A 13 3.63 -7.30 -6.32
CA TYR A 13 3.95 -7.83 -5.00
C TYR A 13 4.59 -9.19 -5.16
N ASP A 14 5.78 -9.38 -4.62
CA ASP A 14 6.47 -10.65 -4.73
C ASP A 14 6.83 -11.21 -3.37
N GLY A 15 6.06 -10.89 -2.36
CA GLY A 15 6.33 -11.43 -1.03
C GLY A 15 5.91 -12.87 -0.92
N TYR A 16 6.13 -13.42 0.26
CA TYR A 16 5.83 -14.81 0.46
C TYR A 16 4.48 -15.05 1.11
N CYS A 17 3.61 -14.12 1.01
CA CYS A 17 2.29 -14.29 1.63
C CYS A 17 1.48 -15.27 0.85
N ASP A 18 0.60 -15.97 1.55
CA ASP A 18 -0.28 -16.90 0.91
C ASP A 18 -1.35 -16.24 0.11
N TYR A 19 -1.68 -14.98 0.38
CA TYR A 19 -2.73 -14.33 -0.37
C TYR A 19 -2.10 -13.34 -1.30
N GLN A 20 -2.82 -13.00 -2.34
CA GLN A 20 -2.34 -12.10 -3.32
C GLN A 20 -2.74 -10.70 -2.99
N LEU A 21 -1.79 -9.80 -3.00
CA LEU A 21 -2.09 -8.41 -2.75
C LEU A 21 -2.29 -7.62 -4.03
N VAL A 22 -1.81 -8.13 -5.15
CA VAL A 22 -1.94 -7.41 -6.40
C VAL A 22 -3.41 -7.22 -6.73
N GLY A 23 -3.80 -5.99 -6.99
CA GLY A 23 -5.20 -5.66 -7.26
C GLY A 23 -5.98 -5.19 -6.06
N VAL A 24 -5.38 -5.27 -4.88
CA VAL A 24 -6.08 -4.85 -3.67
C VAL A 24 -6.03 -3.33 -3.58
N ILE A 25 -7.14 -2.73 -3.24
CA ILE A 25 -7.26 -1.29 -3.14
C ILE A 25 -7.25 -0.91 -1.66
N GLY A 26 -6.62 0.17 -1.35
CA GLY A 26 -6.58 0.65 0.02
C GLY A 26 -5.96 2.03 0.09
N MET A 27 -5.57 2.42 1.28
CA MET A 27 -4.99 3.74 1.50
C MET A 27 -3.51 3.58 1.81
N ALA A 28 -2.71 4.53 1.38
CA ALA A 28 -1.28 4.50 1.63
C ALA A 28 -0.78 5.85 2.05
N THR A 29 0.27 5.85 2.84
CA THR A 29 0.90 7.09 3.27
C THR A 29 1.89 7.54 2.21
N GLU A 30 2.43 8.74 2.41
CA GLU A 30 3.49 9.21 1.54
C GLU A 30 4.73 8.38 1.75
N PRO A 31 5.58 8.25 0.75
CA PRO A 31 6.79 7.46 0.91
C PRO A 31 7.75 8.11 1.92
N ASN A 32 8.41 7.27 2.67
CA ASN A 32 9.39 7.76 3.61
C ASN A 32 10.73 7.91 2.91
N LYS A 33 11.80 8.14 3.68
CA LYS A 33 13.09 8.36 3.08
C LYS A 33 13.58 7.19 2.29
N CYS A 34 13.14 6.00 2.63
CA CYS A 34 13.57 4.81 1.94
C CYS A 34 12.68 4.48 0.75
N GLY A 35 11.66 5.29 0.51
CA GLY A 35 10.76 5.01 -0.60
C GLY A 35 9.69 4.00 -0.28
N ASN A 36 9.42 3.76 0.99
CA ASN A 36 8.41 2.80 1.41
C ASN A 36 7.16 3.51 1.89
N VAL A 37 6.02 2.90 1.67
CA VAL A 37 4.74 3.43 2.11
C VAL A 37 4.07 2.40 3.00
N MET A 38 3.19 2.89 3.86
CA MET A 38 2.42 1.99 4.70
C MET A 38 1.05 1.85 4.05
N PHE A 39 0.67 0.65 3.74
CA PHE A 39 -0.56 0.37 3.01
C PHE A 39 -1.60 -0.24 3.95
N TYR A 40 -2.81 0.30 3.89
CA TYR A 40 -3.91 -0.16 4.73
C TYR A 40 -5.02 -0.64 3.80
N PRO A 41 -5.18 -1.96 3.66
CA PRO A 41 -6.20 -2.48 2.74
C PRO A 41 -7.61 -2.07 3.13
N ASP A 42 -8.44 -1.83 2.14
CA ASP A 42 -9.83 -1.45 2.40
C ASP A 42 -10.66 -2.61 2.89
N SER A 43 -10.16 -3.79 2.81
CA SER A 43 -10.96 -4.97 3.16
C SER A 43 -11.27 -5.08 4.63
N GLY A 44 -10.88 -4.12 5.42
CA GLY A 44 -11.18 -4.16 6.84
C GLY A 44 -10.15 -4.90 7.65
N SER A 45 -9.09 -5.31 7.02
CA SER A 45 -8.03 -5.99 7.73
C SER A 45 -7.38 -5.03 8.71
N PRO A 46 -7.08 -5.45 9.91
CA PRO A 46 -6.39 -4.59 10.85
C PRO A 46 -4.91 -4.48 10.58
N TYR A 47 -4.41 -5.22 9.59
CA TYR A 47 -3.00 -5.24 9.35
C TYR A 47 -2.61 -4.13 8.39
N ARG A 48 -1.43 -3.63 8.59
CA ARG A 48 -0.86 -2.69 7.65
C ARG A 48 0.34 -3.36 7.04
N ILE A 49 0.64 -3.01 5.82
CA ILE A 49 1.67 -3.68 5.07
C ILE A 49 2.65 -2.65 4.55
N CYS A 50 3.92 -2.90 4.71
CA CYS A 50 4.94 -2.00 4.23
C CYS A 50 5.28 -2.37 2.80
N LEU A 51 5.07 -1.43 1.88
CA LEU A 51 5.34 -1.67 0.47
C LEU A 51 6.24 -0.59 -0.08
N SER A 52 6.87 -0.87 -1.20
CA SER A 52 7.64 0.13 -1.89
C SER A 52 6.72 1.03 -2.66
N GLU A 53 7.13 2.26 -2.88
CA GLU A 53 6.32 3.19 -3.65
C GLU A 53 6.04 2.65 -5.04
N GLU A 54 6.95 1.84 -5.58
CA GLU A 54 6.77 1.28 -6.90
C GLU A 54 5.72 0.20 -6.95
N GLN A 55 5.30 -0.30 -5.80
CA GLN A 55 4.36 -1.41 -5.76
C GLN A 55 2.92 -0.93 -5.71
N VAL A 56 2.69 0.35 -5.64
CA VAL A 56 1.34 0.89 -5.56
C VAL A 56 1.16 1.97 -6.60
N GLU A 57 -0.09 2.20 -6.97
CA GLU A 57 -0.38 3.21 -7.98
C GLU A 57 -1.56 4.01 -7.48
N ASP A 58 -1.50 5.32 -7.59
CA ASP A 58 -2.61 6.18 -7.18
C ASP A 58 -3.78 5.93 -8.11
N ILE A 59 -4.96 5.77 -7.55
CA ILE A 59 -6.12 5.52 -8.36
C ILE A 59 -7.20 6.55 -8.14
N ASP A 60 -6.88 7.61 -7.47
CA ASP A 60 -7.88 8.62 -7.25
C ASP A 60 -7.94 9.68 -8.34
#